data_86dd3863ee6b60e740a6fcf072a8993c
#
_entry.id   86dd3863ee6b60e740a6fcf072a8993c
#
_cell.length_a   1.000
_cell.length_b   1.000
_cell.length_c   1.000
_cell.angle_alpha   90.00
_cell.angle_beta   90.00
_cell.angle_gamma   90.00
#
_symmetry.space_group_name_H-M   'P 1'
#
loop_
_entity.id
_entity.type
_entity.pdbx_description
1 polymer ?
#
loop_
_entity_poly.entity_id
_entity_poly.type
_entity_poly.pdbx_seq_one_letter_code
_entity_poly.pdbx_strand_id
1 'polypeptide(L)'
;TIEENNLDWCYSLRQIYDKDGNYVCNDDCESLGKWQSYHGINHIDTNCYCLKTEVAIKLAQVWHGGWGQDRVFLSAMSQYFSKFDCTGEYTVNYKVDGNPGSVNAEFFHNGNKIMNEKYNGVFPWRKI
;
A
#
# COMPACT_ATOMS: atom_id res chain seq x y z
N THR A 1 -2.19 14.94 8.15
CA THR A 1 -3.22 13.86 8.05
C THR A 1 -3.40 13.14 9.38
N ILE A 2 -2.30 12.66 10.01
CA ILE A 2 -2.38 11.94 11.30
C ILE A 2 -2.94 12.83 12.41
N GLU A 3 -2.38 14.02 12.57
CA GLU A 3 -2.80 14.96 13.63
C GLU A 3 -4.22 15.49 13.40
N GLU A 4 -4.52 15.91 12.17
CA GLU A 4 -5.83 16.48 11.81
C GLU A 4 -6.98 15.50 12.00
N ASN A 5 -6.75 14.21 11.76
CA ASN A 5 -7.77 13.16 11.82
C ASN A 5 -7.61 12.25 13.04
N ASN A 6 -6.70 12.58 13.95
CA ASN A 6 -6.42 11.79 15.16
C ASN A 6 -6.16 10.31 14.87
N LEU A 7 -5.28 10.05 13.92
CA LEU A 7 -4.91 8.71 13.50
C LEU A 7 -3.67 8.21 14.24
N ASP A 8 -3.56 6.90 14.40
CA ASP A 8 -2.35 6.25 14.91
C ASP A 8 -1.30 6.14 13.80
N TRP A 9 -1.74 5.87 12.58
CA TRP A 9 -0.92 5.80 11.39
C TRP A 9 -1.76 6.09 10.14
N CYS A 10 -1.09 6.38 9.04
CA CYS A 10 -1.72 6.51 7.73
C CYS A 10 -0.81 5.91 6.66
N TYR A 11 -1.33 5.78 5.46
CA TYR A 11 -0.55 5.33 4.31
C TYR A 11 -0.93 6.12 3.07
N SER A 12 0.05 6.26 2.20
CA SER A 12 -0.13 6.81 0.86
C SER A 12 -0.21 5.68 -0.17
N LEU A 13 -0.43 6.05 -1.41
CA LEU A 13 -0.44 5.14 -2.54
C LEU A 13 0.86 5.30 -3.34
N ARG A 14 1.09 4.39 -4.28
CA ARG A 14 2.31 4.43 -5.11
C ARG A 14 1.99 4.52 -6.59
N GLN A 15 2.93 5.09 -7.32
CA GLN A 15 2.98 5.10 -8.78
C GLN A 15 4.03 4.10 -9.24
N ILE A 16 3.76 3.44 -10.34
CA ILE A 16 4.63 2.42 -10.90
C ILE A 16 5.46 3.02 -12.04
N TYR A 17 6.77 2.78 -11.97
CA TYR A 17 7.76 3.20 -12.97
C TYR A 17 8.51 1.99 -13.50
N ASP A 18 8.94 2.04 -14.76
CA ASP A 18 9.78 1.01 -15.34
C ASP A 18 11.26 1.15 -14.92
N LYS A 19 12.09 0.23 -15.39
CA LYS A 19 13.54 0.24 -15.09
C LYS A 19 14.27 1.48 -15.59
N ASP A 20 13.73 2.14 -16.60
CA ASP A 20 14.31 3.34 -17.22
C ASP A 20 13.76 4.65 -16.61
N GLY A 21 12.89 4.53 -15.63
CA GLY A 21 12.30 5.67 -14.93
C GLY A 21 11.07 6.28 -15.59
N ASN A 22 10.47 5.57 -16.55
CA ASN A 22 9.24 6.01 -17.21
C ASN A 22 8.00 5.60 -16.41
N TYR A 23 7.04 6.52 -16.30
CA TYR A 23 5.77 6.23 -15.64
C TYR A 23 4.99 5.14 -16.39
N VAL A 24 4.47 4.18 -15.65
CA VAL A 24 3.67 3.06 -16.18
C VAL A 24 2.20 3.25 -15.83
N CYS A 25 1.87 3.29 -14.56
CA CYS A 25 0.50 3.45 -14.06
C CYS A 25 0.50 3.76 -12.56
N ASN A 26 -0.67 4.12 -12.04
CA ASN A 26 -0.89 4.14 -10.59
C ASN A 26 -1.11 2.71 -10.09
N ASP A 27 -0.76 2.45 -8.83
CA ASP A 27 -1.10 1.20 -8.17
C ASP A 27 -2.46 1.34 -7.47
N ASP A 28 -3.49 0.88 -8.14
CA ASP A 28 -4.85 0.81 -7.61
C ASP A 28 -5.25 -0.62 -7.24
N CYS A 29 -4.28 -1.52 -7.03
CA CYS A 29 -4.58 -2.92 -6.76
C CYS A 29 -3.87 -3.54 -5.57
N GLU A 30 -2.72 -3.03 -5.16
CA GLU A 30 -1.93 -3.63 -4.07
C GLU A 30 -1.80 -2.73 -2.83
N SER A 31 -1.48 -1.47 -2.97
CA SER A 31 -1.31 -0.54 -1.84
C SER A 31 -2.65 -0.05 -1.28
N LEU A 32 -3.55 -0.96 -0.93
CA LEU A 32 -4.94 -0.63 -0.59
C LEU A 32 -5.29 -0.65 0.91
N GLY A 33 -4.39 -1.18 1.74
CA GLY A 33 -4.60 -1.18 3.18
C GLY A 33 -5.87 -1.91 3.63
N LYS A 34 -6.82 -1.17 4.19
CA LYS A 34 -8.07 -1.72 4.68
C LYS A 34 -9.03 -2.25 3.62
N TRP A 35 -8.78 -1.96 2.35
CA TRP A 35 -9.50 -2.57 1.24
C TRP A 35 -8.72 -3.77 0.73
N GLN A 36 -9.41 -4.74 0.18
CA GLN A 36 -8.77 -5.93 -0.36
C GLN A 36 -8.10 -5.64 -1.70
N SER A 37 -6.87 -6.11 -1.86
CA SER A 37 -6.20 -6.15 -3.17
C SER A 37 -6.94 -7.11 -4.12
N TYR A 38 -6.53 -7.12 -5.39
CA TYR A 38 -7.15 -8.06 -6.34
C TYR A 38 -6.84 -9.53 -6.03
N HIS A 39 -5.83 -9.80 -5.20
CA HIS A 39 -5.57 -11.14 -4.65
C HIS A 39 -6.47 -11.50 -3.46
N GLY A 40 -7.31 -10.60 -2.98
CA GLY A 40 -8.14 -10.82 -1.80
C GLY A 40 -7.40 -10.70 -0.47
N ILE A 41 -6.16 -10.25 -0.47
CA ILE A 41 -5.32 -10.07 0.72
C ILE A 41 -4.95 -8.60 0.84
N ASN A 42 -5.16 -8.01 2.01
CA ASN A 42 -4.74 -6.64 2.28
C ASN A 42 -3.22 -6.50 2.18
N HIS A 43 -2.78 -5.49 1.48
CA HIS A 43 -1.38 -5.17 1.29
C HIS A 43 -1.17 -3.67 1.23
N ILE A 44 -0.09 -3.22 1.84
CA ILE A 44 0.45 -1.87 1.70
C ILE A 44 1.96 -2.00 1.56
N ASP A 45 2.54 -1.39 0.54
CA ASP A 45 3.99 -1.30 0.42
C ASP A 45 4.57 -0.57 1.64
N THR A 46 5.64 -1.11 2.22
CA THR A 46 6.24 -0.58 3.44
C THR A 46 6.72 0.87 3.31
N ASN A 47 7.03 1.31 2.10
CA ASN A 47 7.42 2.69 1.82
C ASN A 47 6.25 3.68 1.88
N CYS A 48 5.02 3.18 1.94
CA CYS A 48 3.82 4.01 1.98
C CYS A 48 3.37 4.37 3.39
N TYR A 49 3.97 3.79 4.43
CA TYR A 49 3.55 4.02 5.81
C TYR A 49 4.05 5.35 6.39
N CYS A 50 3.19 5.97 7.18
CA CYS A 50 3.54 7.04 8.10
C CYS A 50 2.93 6.70 9.47
N LEU A 51 3.76 6.49 10.48
CA LEU A 51 3.35 6.06 11.81
C LEU A 51 3.71 7.12 12.85
N LYS A 52 2.87 7.27 13.88
CA LYS A 52 3.32 7.95 15.10
C LYS A 52 4.54 7.22 15.67
N THR A 53 5.49 7.96 16.22
CA THR A 53 6.72 7.37 16.78
C THR A 53 6.42 6.30 17.84
N GLU A 54 5.45 6.54 18.70
CA GLU A 54 5.04 5.57 19.72
C GLU A 54 4.49 4.26 19.11
N VAL A 55 3.80 4.34 17.98
CA VAL A 55 3.30 3.16 17.26
C VAL A 55 4.47 2.37 16.67
N ALA A 56 5.42 3.07 16.04
CA ALA A 56 6.61 2.46 15.47
C ALA A 56 7.44 1.74 16.54
N ILE A 57 7.64 2.36 17.70
CA ILE A 57 8.39 1.76 18.82
C ILE A 57 7.72 0.48 19.31
N LYS A 58 6.41 0.50 19.51
CA LYS A 58 5.65 -0.67 20.00
C LYS A 58 5.65 -1.83 19.00
N LEU A 59 5.68 -1.53 17.70
CA LEU A 59 5.65 -2.55 16.64
C LEU A 59 7.03 -3.01 16.17
N ALA A 60 8.10 -2.36 16.60
CA ALA A 60 9.45 -2.68 16.12
C ALA A 60 9.83 -4.16 16.31
N GLN A 61 9.43 -4.76 17.43
CA GLN A 61 9.70 -6.17 17.73
C GLN A 61 8.92 -7.17 16.84
N VAL A 62 7.86 -6.73 16.18
CA VAL A 62 7.08 -7.58 15.25
C VAL A 62 7.84 -7.78 13.95
N TRP A 63 8.73 -6.87 13.60
CA TRP A 63 9.51 -6.92 12.38
C TRP A 63 10.72 -7.83 12.53
N HIS A 64 10.66 -9.01 11.95
CA HIS A 64 11.75 -10.01 12.03
C HIS A 64 12.44 -10.32 10.69
N GLY A 65 12.05 -9.63 9.61
CA GLY A 65 12.77 -9.67 8.33
C GLY A 65 12.61 -10.92 7.48
N GLY A 66 11.69 -11.82 7.83
CA GLY A 66 11.40 -13.02 7.03
C GLY A 66 10.53 -12.72 5.80
N TRP A 67 10.41 -13.69 4.92
CA TRP A 67 9.51 -13.60 3.77
C TRP A 67 8.06 -13.38 4.21
N GLY A 68 7.36 -12.46 3.54
CA GLY A 68 5.98 -12.11 3.90
C GLY A 68 5.85 -11.24 5.15
N GLN A 69 6.95 -10.71 5.67
CA GLN A 69 7.00 -9.89 6.87
C GLN A 69 6.14 -8.63 6.76
N ASP A 70 6.09 -8.01 5.60
CA ASP A 70 5.27 -6.84 5.32
C ASP A 70 3.77 -7.08 5.60
N ARG A 71 3.26 -8.24 5.25
CA ARG A 71 1.87 -8.63 5.51
C ARG A 71 1.61 -8.91 6.99
N VAL A 72 2.55 -9.57 7.65
CA VAL A 72 2.50 -9.81 9.10
C VAL A 72 2.52 -8.49 9.87
N PHE A 73 3.37 -7.57 9.48
CA PHE A 73 3.47 -6.25 10.08
C PHE A 73 2.16 -5.45 9.89
N LEU A 74 1.61 -5.43 8.70
CA LEU A 74 0.31 -4.78 8.42
C LEU A 74 -0.80 -5.38 9.26
N SER A 75 -0.87 -6.70 9.36
CA SER A 75 -1.88 -7.39 10.17
C SER A 75 -1.80 -6.99 11.64
N ALA A 76 -0.60 -7.01 12.22
CA ALA A 76 -0.38 -6.61 13.60
C ALA A 76 -0.75 -5.13 13.83
N MET A 77 -0.29 -4.25 12.95
CA MET A 77 -0.54 -2.82 13.03
C MET A 77 -2.03 -2.49 12.95
N SER A 78 -2.74 -3.10 12.03
CA SER A 78 -4.17 -2.89 11.84
C SER A 78 -5.01 -3.38 13.03
N GLN A 79 -4.57 -4.47 13.68
CA GLN A 79 -5.23 -5.04 14.85
C GLN A 79 -5.03 -4.20 16.12
N TYR A 80 -3.78 -3.81 16.39
CA TYR A 80 -3.43 -3.10 17.62
C TYR A 80 -3.63 -1.58 17.53
N PHE A 81 -3.57 -1.04 16.32
CA PHE A 81 -3.72 0.39 16.04
C PHE A 81 -4.73 0.60 14.93
N SER A 82 -6.00 0.52 15.29
CA SER A 82 -7.11 0.52 14.33
C SER A 82 -7.49 1.89 13.75
N LYS A 83 -6.94 2.97 14.33
CA LYS A 83 -7.21 4.33 13.84
C LYS A 83 -6.26 4.68 12.70
N PHE A 84 -6.60 4.27 11.49
CA PHE A 84 -5.80 4.56 10.32
C PHE A 84 -6.66 4.89 9.10
N ASP A 85 -6.07 5.58 8.16
CA ASP A 85 -6.71 5.88 6.87
C ASP A 85 -5.69 6.06 5.76
N CYS A 86 -6.17 6.04 4.54
CA CYS A 86 -5.40 6.34 3.34
C CYS A 86 -5.38 7.85 3.11
N THR A 87 -4.24 8.40 2.69
CA THR A 87 -4.16 9.81 2.29
C THR A 87 -4.90 10.08 0.98
N GLY A 88 -5.07 9.05 0.15
CA GLY A 88 -5.63 9.18 -1.20
C GLY A 88 -4.64 9.74 -2.22
N GLU A 89 -3.39 9.96 -1.82
CA GLU A 89 -2.35 10.56 -2.66
C GLU A 89 -1.30 9.54 -3.07
N TYR A 90 -0.82 9.66 -4.31
CA TYR A 90 0.23 8.80 -4.88
C TYR A 90 1.59 9.48 -4.68
N THR A 91 2.24 9.19 -3.56
CA THR A 91 3.47 9.87 -3.16
C THR A 91 4.73 9.00 -3.24
N VAL A 92 4.59 7.70 -3.47
CA VAL A 92 5.70 6.76 -3.55
C VAL A 92 5.90 6.30 -4.99
N ASN A 93 7.13 6.39 -5.48
CA ASN A 93 7.52 5.90 -6.80
C ASN A 93 8.13 4.51 -6.67
N TYR A 94 7.41 3.51 -7.15
CA TYR A 94 7.85 2.11 -7.13
C TYR A 94 8.37 1.71 -8.50
N LYS A 95 9.62 1.26 -8.53
CA LYS A 95 10.29 0.86 -9.78
C LYS A 95 10.19 -0.66 -9.97
N VAL A 96 9.62 -1.08 -11.10
CA VAL A 96 9.68 -2.47 -11.54
C VAL A 96 10.95 -2.66 -12.37
N ASP A 97 11.79 -3.60 -11.96
CA ASP A 97 13.13 -3.78 -12.53
C ASP A 97 13.21 -4.86 -13.61
N GLY A 98 12.12 -5.60 -13.83
CA GLY A 98 12.05 -6.67 -14.81
C GLY A 98 12.76 -7.96 -14.41
N ASN A 99 13.23 -8.08 -13.17
CA ASN A 99 13.87 -9.30 -12.69
C ASN A 99 12.88 -10.46 -12.57
N PRO A 100 13.29 -11.70 -12.89
CA PRO A 100 12.47 -12.88 -12.64
C PRO A 100 12.10 -13.00 -11.17
N GLY A 101 10.83 -13.28 -10.87
CA GLY A 101 10.31 -13.40 -9.50
C GLY A 101 9.85 -12.08 -8.87
N SER A 102 10.12 -10.94 -9.49
CA SER A 102 9.55 -9.65 -9.11
C SER A 102 8.26 -9.38 -9.86
N VAL A 103 7.37 -8.59 -9.26
CA VAL A 103 6.18 -8.12 -9.96
C VAL A 103 6.57 -7.23 -11.15
N ASN A 104 5.84 -7.34 -12.24
CA ASN A 104 6.07 -6.58 -13.46
C ASN A 104 4.94 -5.58 -13.74
N ALA A 105 5.11 -4.78 -14.79
CA ALA A 105 4.11 -3.79 -15.20
C ALA A 105 2.74 -4.42 -15.54
N GLU A 106 2.74 -5.58 -16.16
CA GLU A 106 1.50 -6.30 -16.52
C GLU A 106 0.69 -6.69 -15.30
N PHE A 107 1.35 -7.10 -14.22
CA PHE A 107 0.70 -7.39 -12.94
C PHE A 107 -0.15 -6.20 -12.46
N PHE A 108 0.40 -5.01 -12.50
CA PHE A 108 -0.31 -3.78 -12.07
C PHE A 108 -1.43 -3.39 -13.03
N HIS A 109 -1.21 -3.51 -14.34
CA HIS A 109 -2.26 -3.24 -15.33
C HIS A 109 -3.45 -4.18 -15.17
N ASN A 110 -3.19 -5.47 -15.00
CA ASN A 110 -4.25 -6.47 -14.80
C ASN A 110 -4.98 -6.26 -13.47
N GLY A 111 -4.24 -6.03 -12.41
CA GLY A 111 -4.80 -5.75 -11.09
C GLY A 111 -5.65 -4.48 -11.08
N ASN A 112 -5.17 -3.41 -11.70
CA ASN A 112 -5.91 -2.15 -11.83
C ASN A 112 -7.21 -2.32 -12.62
N LYS A 113 -7.18 -3.12 -13.67
CA LYS A 113 -8.39 -3.44 -14.45
C LYS A 113 -9.44 -4.11 -13.59
N ILE A 114 -9.04 -5.15 -12.84
CA ILE A 114 -9.93 -5.88 -11.93
C ILE A 114 -10.54 -4.94 -10.88
N MET A 115 -9.72 -4.09 -10.26
CA MET A 115 -10.18 -3.16 -9.25
C MET A 115 -11.10 -2.07 -9.83
N ASN A 116 -10.79 -1.61 -11.04
CA ASN A 116 -11.63 -0.63 -11.73
C ASN A 116 -13.02 -1.19 -12.04
N GLU A 117 -13.09 -2.44 -12.45
CA GLU A 117 -14.37 -3.15 -12.66
C GLU A 117 -15.12 -3.35 -11.33
N LYS A 118 -14.41 -3.77 -10.27
CA LYS A 118 -15.00 -3.99 -8.94
C LYS A 118 -15.63 -2.73 -8.34
N TYR A 119 -15.01 -1.57 -8.51
CA TYR A 119 -15.44 -0.31 -7.92
C TYR A 119 -16.07 0.66 -8.92
N ASN A 120 -16.29 0.25 -10.16
CA ASN A 120 -16.88 1.08 -11.22
C ASN A 120 -16.11 2.40 -11.44
N GLY A 121 -14.79 2.38 -11.29
CA GLY A 121 -13.93 3.55 -11.46
C GLY A 121 -13.94 4.55 -10.31
N VAL A 122 -14.76 4.35 -9.29
CA VAL A 122 -14.84 5.22 -8.10
C VAL A 122 -14.23 4.50 -6.91
N PHE A 123 -12.95 4.78 -6.65
CA PHE A 123 -12.20 4.09 -5.60
C PHE A 123 -12.41 4.73 -4.23
N PRO A 124 -12.75 3.93 -3.18
CA PRO A 124 -13.01 4.47 -1.84
C PRO A 124 -11.79 5.06 -1.15
N TRP A 125 -10.58 4.71 -1.58
CA TRP A 125 -9.32 5.23 -1.04
C TRP A 125 -8.84 6.53 -1.71
N ARG A 126 -9.44 6.93 -2.80
CA ARG A 126 -9.15 8.23 -3.42
C ARG A 126 -9.98 9.31 -2.76
N LYS A 127 -9.31 10.35 -2.31
CA LYS A 127 -9.99 11.56 -1.87
C LYS A 127 -10.36 12.40 -3.10
N ILE A 128 -11.59 12.80 -3.12
CA ILE A 128 -12.13 13.70 -4.17
C ILE A 128 -11.76 15.14 -3.82
#